data_3c785bd9ba2804c38f9c8b0685dcf51c
#
_entry.id   3c785bd9ba2804c38f9c8b0685dcf51c
#
_cell.length_a   1.000
_cell.length_b   1.000
_cell.length_c   1.000
_cell.angle_alpha   90.00
_cell.angle_beta   90.00
_cell.angle_gamma   90.00
#
_symmetry.space_group_name_H-M   'P 1'
#
loop_
_entity.id
_entity.type
_entity.pdbx_description
1 polymer ?
#
loop_
_entity_poly.entity_id
_entity_poly.type
_entity_poly.pdbx_seq_one_letter_code
_entity_poly.pdbx_strand_id
1 'polypeptide(L)'
;MLLDVWGWVCAVAGPVVSIPQVARLLRSRTSAGLSLLMWQLNIACAVAWSFHGLRADAPNIVAPNVLLGVAAVLVVRMVTADRGVPASRTWPLVATVATVLLAVEYFMTPAAFGVAVLIPAAAGLLGQSRDLIRSRDLSGVSRFF
;
A
#
# COMPACT_ATOMS: atom_id res chain seq x y z
N MET A 1 -17.81 -10.32 -19.63
CA MET A 1 -18.55 -9.03 -19.56
C MET A 1 -18.95 -8.66 -18.12
N LEU A 2 -19.80 -9.42 -17.39
CA LEU A 2 -20.15 -9.09 -16.00
C LEU A 2 -18.92 -9.08 -15.04
N LEU A 3 -18.06 -10.08 -15.12
CA LEU A 3 -16.85 -10.17 -14.30
C LEU A 3 -15.88 -9.01 -14.57
N ASP A 4 -15.77 -8.57 -15.81
CA ASP A 4 -14.90 -7.42 -16.18
C ASP A 4 -15.44 -6.12 -15.57
N VAL A 5 -16.77 -5.92 -15.62
CA VAL A 5 -17.41 -4.75 -14.99
C VAL A 5 -17.17 -4.76 -13.48
N TRP A 6 -17.36 -5.89 -12.80
CA TRP A 6 -17.10 -6.01 -11.38
C TRP A 6 -15.61 -5.83 -11.05
N GLY A 7 -14.70 -6.34 -11.92
CA GLY A 7 -13.28 -6.11 -11.80
C GLY A 7 -12.94 -4.62 -11.81
N TRP A 8 -13.52 -3.84 -12.71
CA TRP A 8 -13.30 -2.38 -12.75
C TRP A 8 -13.96 -1.63 -11.59
N VAL A 9 -15.14 -2.06 -11.13
CA VAL A 9 -15.77 -1.48 -9.92
C VAL A 9 -14.86 -1.65 -8.70
N CYS A 10 -14.33 -2.85 -8.49
CA CYS A 10 -13.37 -3.11 -7.41
C CYS A 10 -12.07 -2.34 -7.60
N ALA A 11 -11.59 -2.22 -8.83
CA ALA A 11 -10.39 -1.49 -9.20
C ALA A 11 -10.45 0.01 -8.81
N VAL A 12 -11.61 0.63 -8.94
CA VAL A 12 -11.81 2.04 -8.57
C VAL A 12 -11.95 2.21 -7.06
N ALA A 13 -12.59 1.27 -6.38
CA ALA A 13 -12.86 1.37 -4.95
C ALA A 13 -11.57 1.48 -4.09
N GLY A 14 -10.54 0.69 -4.40
CA GLY A 14 -9.28 0.68 -3.65
C GLY A 14 -8.56 2.05 -3.61
N PRO A 15 -8.22 2.65 -4.75
CA PRO A 15 -7.60 3.97 -4.79
C PRO A 15 -8.46 5.09 -4.18
N VAL A 16 -9.79 5.04 -4.36
CA VAL A 16 -10.72 6.04 -3.81
C VAL A 16 -10.62 6.12 -2.29
N VAL A 17 -10.47 4.98 -1.60
CA VAL A 17 -10.29 4.96 -0.14
C VAL A 17 -8.97 5.63 0.28
N SER A 18 -7.93 5.61 -0.54
CA SER A 18 -6.64 6.21 -0.23
C SER A 18 -6.60 7.72 -0.44
N ILE A 19 -7.46 8.28 -1.32
CA ILE A 19 -7.51 9.73 -1.61
C ILE A 19 -7.77 10.58 -0.35
N PRO A 20 -8.78 10.28 0.51
CA PRO A 20 -9.02 11.03 1.72
C PRO A 20 -7.82 11.05 2.67
N GLN A 21 -7.06 9.94 2.72
CA GLN A 21 -5.86 9.88 3.57
C GLN A 21 -4.76 10.79 3.05
N VAL A 22 -4.47 10.77 1.74
CA VAL A 22 -3.49 11.67 1.13
C VAL A 22 -3.92 13.13 1.32
N ALA A 23 -5.19 13.45 1.04
CA ALA A 23 -5.72 14.79 1.22
C ALA A 23 -5.65 15.26 2.69
N ARG A 24 -5.94 14.37 3.63
CA ARG A 24 -5.81 14.67 5.07
C ARG A 24 -4.38 15.00 5.44
N LEU A 25 -3.43 14.17 5.02
CA LEU A 25 -2.01 14.35 5.32
C LEU A 25 -1.47 15.67 4.73
N LEU A 26 -1.86 16.00 3.49
CA LEU A 26 -1.51 17.28 2.86
C LEU A 26 -2.05 18.51 3.62
N ARG A 27 -3.26 18.40 4.19
CA ARG A 27 -3.90 19.49 4.93
C ARG A 27 -3.40 19.62 6.35
N SER A 28 -3.27 18.49 7.08
CA SER A 28 -2.89 18.49 8.50
C SER A 28 -1.39 18.68 8.70
N ARG A 29 -0.57 18.37 7.68
CA ARG A 29 0.90 18.39 7.72
C ARG A 29 1.51 17.63 8.90
N THR A 30 0.77 16.65 9.44
CA THR A 30 1.23 15.75 10.51
C THR A 30 0.92 14.32 10.17
N SER A 31 1.85 13.43 10.51
CA SER A 31 1.71 11.98 10.33
C SER A 31 1.28 11.25 11.59
N ALA A 32 0.75 11.98 12.59
CA ALA A 32 0.32 11.40 13.85
C ALA A 32 -0.74 10.30 13.64
N GLY A 33 -0.52 9.14 14.24
CA GLY A 33 -1.39 7.95 14.11
C GLY A 33 -1.21 7.14 12.83
N LEU A 34 -0.39 7.58 11.86
CA LEU A 34 -0.12 6.80 10.64
C LEU A 34 1.00 5.79 10.86
N SER A 35 0.82 4.57 10.35
CA SER A 35 1.86 3.55 10.35
C SER A 35 2.75 3.67 9.12
N LEU A 36 4.03 4.00 9.33
CA LEU A 36 5.02 3.97 8.26
C LEU A 36 5.15 2.57 7.67
N LEU A 37 5.15 1.54 8.54
CA LEU A 37 5.25 0.14 8.13
C LEU A 37 4.13 -0.25 7.16
N MET A 38 2.87 0.10 7.47
CA MET A 38 1.73 -0.23 6.61
C MET A 38 1.91 0.36 5.21
N TRP A 39 2.30 1.63 5.11
CA TRP A 39 2.46 2.29 3.82
C TRP A 39 3.66 1.78 3.01
N GLN A 40 4.76 1.41 3.69
CA GLN A 40 5.90 0.74 3.05
C GLN A 40 5.50 -0.61 2.45
N LEU A 41 4.75 -1.43 3.21
CA LEU A 41 4.27 -2.73 2.73
C LEU A 41 3.22 -2.59 1.62
N ASN A 42 2.38 -1.56 1.67
CA ASN A 42 1.46 -1.25 0.57
C ASN A 42 2.18 -0.92 -0.74
N ILE A 43 3.32 -0.20 -0.70
CA ILE A 43 4.13 0.02 -1.90
C ILE A 43 4.63 -1.31 -2.47
N ALA A 44 5.19 -2.17 -1.63
CA ALA A 44 5.71 -3.47 -2.07
C ALA A 44 4.61 -4.36 -2.68
N CYS A 45 3.44 -4.42 -2.03
CA CYS A 45 2.27 -5.15 -2.56
C CYS A 45 1.78 -4.55 -3.88
N ALA A 46 1.71 -3.22 -3.99
CA ALA A 46 1.26 -2.55 -5.21
C ALA A 46 2.19 -2.84 -6.40
N VAL A 47 3.50 -2.86 -6.20
CA VAL A 47 4.47 -3.28 -7.22
C VAL A 47 4.23 -4.72 -7.65
N ALA A 48 4.07 -5.64 -6.69
CA ALA A 48 3.87 -7.06 -6.96
C ALA A 48 2.55 -7.33 -7.69
N TRP A 49 1.44 -6.72 -7.25
CA TRP A 49 0.14 -6.82 -7.93
C TRP A 49 0.13 -6.18 -9.32
N SER A 50 0.86 -5.07 -9.52
CA SER A 50 1.00 -4.48 -10.85
C SER A 50 1.73 -5.42 -11.80
N PHE A 51 2.79 -6.08 -11.32
CA PHE A 51 3.53 -7.06 -12.11
C PHE A 51 2.68 -8.31 -12.42
N HIS A 52 1.95 -8.82 -11.43
CA HIS A 52 0.98 -9.91 -11.62
C HIS A 52 -0.07 -9.56 -12.68
N GLY A 53 -0.67 -8.37 -12.59
CA GLY A 53 -1.66 -7.90 -13.55
C GLY A 53 -1.10 -7.76 -14.98
N LEU A 54 0.16 -7.32 -15.14
CA LEU A 54 0.83 -7.28 -16.43
C LEU A 54 1.02 -8.68 -17.01
N ARG A 55 1.43 -9.65 -16.19
CA ARG A 55 1.60 -11.04 -16.65
C ARG A 55 0.28 -11.74 -16.98
N ALA A 56 -0.79 -11.37 -16.28
CA ALA A 56 -2.12 -11.92 -16.47
C ALA A 56 -2.94 -11.19 -17.56
N ASP A 57 -2.36 -10.18 -18.23
CA ASP A 57 -3.06 -9.30 -19.16
C ASP A 57 -4.36 -8.72 -18.56
N ALA A 58 -4.28 -8.26 -17.31
CA ALA A 58 -5.40 -7.78 -16.52
C ALA A 58 -5.24 -6.29 -16.13
N PRO A 59 -5.57 -5.35 -17.04
CA PRO A 59 -5.40 -3.91 -16.80
C PRO A 59 -6.23 -3.40 -15.60
N ASN A 60 -7.33 -4.06 -15.26
CA ASN A 60 -8.14 -3.79 -14.08
C ASN A 60 -7.44 -4.16 -12.75
N ILE A 61 -6.34 -4.91 -12.78
CA ILE A 61 -5.44 -5.12 -11.66
C ILE A 61 -4.30 -4.10 -11.69
N VAL A 62 -3.72 -3.84 -12.86
CA VAL A 62 -2.56 -2.94 -13.01
C VAL A 62 -2.91 -1.52 -12.60
N ALA A 63 -3.95 -0.94 -13.20
CA ALA A 63 -4.26 0.48 -13.02
C ALA A 63 -4.49 0.89 -11.55
N PRO A 64 -5.32 0.18 -10.75
CA PRO A 64 -5.55 0.55 -9.36
C PRO A 64 -4.31 0.37 -8.49
N ASN A 65 -3.50 -0.66 -8.75
CA ASN A 65 -2.29 -0.90 -7.97
C ASN A 65 -1.20 0.13 -8.27
N VAL A 66 -1.05 0.57 -9.51
CA VAL A 66 -0.16 1.69 -9.84
C VAL A 66 -0.59 2.98 -9.12
N LEU A 67 -1.89 3.30 -9.15
CA LEU A 67 -2.42 4.49 -8.46
C LEU A 67 -2.23 4.39 -6.94
N LEU A 68 -2.52 3.23 -6.35
CA LEU A 68 -2.29 2.97 -4.93
C LEU A 68 -0.81 3.08 -4.57
N GLY A 69 0.07 2.52 -5.40
CA GLY A 69 1.52 2.60 -5.23
C GLY A 69 2.03 4.04 -5.23
N VAL A 70 1.57 4.87 -6.17
CA VAL A 70 1.91 6.30 -6.22
C VAL A 70 1.42 7.01 -4.96
N ALA A 71 0.16 6.79 -4.56
CA ALA A 71 -0.39 7.38 -3.33
C ALA A 71 0.42 6.95 -2.09
N ALA A 72 0.77 5.66 -1.99
CA ALA A 72 1.56 5.14 -0.89
C ALA A 72 2.98 5.73 -0.84
N VAL A 73 3.64 5.92 -1.98
CA VAL A 73 4.95 6.61 -2.06
C VAL A 73 4.84 8.04 -1.55
N LEU A 74 3.80 8.78 -1.94
CA LEU A 74 3.57 10.14 -1.45
C LEU A 74 3.40 10.15 0.07
N VAL A 75 2.57 9.25 0.62
CA VAL A 75 2.37 9.14 2.07
C VAL A 75 3.69 8.80 2.78
N VAL A 76 4.44 7.80 2.31
CA VAL A 76 5.74 7.42 2.91
C VAL A 76 6.68 8.61 2.91
N ARG A 77 6.80 9.34 1.81
CA ARG A 77 7.68 10.53 1.73
C ARG A 77 7.26 11.61 2.73
N MET A 78 5.96 11.86 2.89
CA MET A 78 5.46 12.85 3.84
C MET A 78 5.68 12.41 5.29
N VAL A 79 5.37 11.14 5.61
CA VAL A 79 5.58 10.57 6.95
C VAL A 79 7.07 10.58 7.33
N THR A 80 7.95 10.21 6.40
CA THR A 80 9.40 10.20 6.66
C THR A 80 9.97 11.61 6.81
N ALA A 81 9.48 12.57 6.04
CA ALA A 81 9.86 13.98 6.17
C ALA A 81 9.41 14.55 7.52
N ASP A 82 8.16 14.31 7.91
CA ASP A 82 7.58 14.76 9.19
C ASP A 82 8.32 14.18 10.41
N ARG A 83 8.76 12.92 10.32
CA ARG A 83 9.46 12.21 11.41
C ARG A 83 10.98 12.25 11.33
N GLY A 84 11.57 12.89 10.33
CA GLY A 84 13.02 12.93 10.13
C GLY A 84 13.66 11.56 9.87
N VAL A 85 12.91 10.59 9.27
CA VAL A 85 13.41 9.25 8.98
C VAL A 85 14.20 9.28 7.67
N PRO A 86 15.50 8.87 7.67
CA PRO A 86 16.31 8.91 6.47
C PRO A 86 15.88 7.85 5.43
N ALA A 87 16.10 8.15 4.16
CA ALA A 87 15.79 7.27 3.05
C ALA A 87 16.47 5.89 3.17
N SER A 88 17.69 5.85 3.70
CA SER A 88 18.45 4.61 3.94
C SER A 88 17.78 3.65 4.93
N ARG A 89 16.89 4.13 5.78
CA ARG A 89 16.06 3.29 6.68
C ARG A 89 14.66 3.01 6.15
N THR A 90 14.20 3.82 5.22
CA THR A 90 12.84 3.73 4.66
C THR A 90 12.74 2.70 3.53
N TRP A 91 13.61 2.80 2.53
CA TRP A 91 13.45 2.07 1.28
C TRP A 91 13.94 0.61 1.29
N PRO A 92 14.91 0.17 2.11
CA PRO A 92 15.34 -1.23 2.10
C PRO A 92 14.23 -2.23 2.38
N LEU A 93 13.33 -1.93 3.32
CA LEU A 93 12.17 -2.81 3.60
C LEU A 93 11.26 -2.95 2.39
N VAL A 94 10.94 -1.83 1.74
CA VAL A 94 10.11 -1.82 0.52
C VAL A 94 10.76 -2.67 -0.57
N ALA A 95 12.06 -2.42 -0.84
CA ALA A 95 12.81 -3.14 -1.86
C ALA A 95 12.87 -4.65 -1.57
N THR A 96 13.19 -5.04 -0.33
CA THR A 96 13.27 -6.45 0.06
C THR A 96 11.94 -7.16 -0.11
N VAL A 97 10.85 -6.60 0.44
CA VAL A 97 9.52 -7.24 0.36
C VAL A 97 9.04 -7.29 -1.09
N ALA A 98 9.21 -6.21 -1.86
CA ALA A 98 8.85 -6.21 -3.29
C ALA A 98 9.62 -7.28 -4.07
N THR A 99 10.94 -7.37 -3.87
CA THR A 99 11.78 -8.40 -4.54
C THR A 99 11.33 -9.81 -4.19
N VAL A 100 11.04 -10.09 -2.92
CA VAL A 100 10.55 -11.41 -2.49
C VAL A 100 9.21 -11.73 -3.16
N LEU A 101 8.25 -10.79 -3.15
CA LEU A 101 6.95 -11.01 -3.76
C LEU A 101 7.04 -11.18 -5.29
N LEU A 102 7.92 -10.42 -5.97
CA LEU A 102 8.18 -10.57 -7.39
C LEU A 102 8.81 -11.94 -7.71
N ALA A 103 9.71 -12.41 -6.86
CA ALA A 103 10.30 -13.74 -7.01
C ALA A 103 9.24 -14.84 -6.84
N VAL A 104 8.37 -14.73 -5.83
CA VAL A 104 7.25 -15.67 -5.64
C VAL A 104 6.32 -15.66 -6.85
N GLU A 105 5.95 -14.48 -7.36
CA GLU A 105 5.11 -14.35 -8.57
C GLU A 105 5.76 -14.98 -9.80
N TYR A 106 7.07 -14.81 -9.95
CA TYR A 106 7.78 -15.30 -11.12
C TYR A 106 8.01 -16.81 -11.11
N PHE A 107 8.36 -17.39 -9.96
CA PHE A 107 8.81 -18.79 -9.84
C PHE A 107 7.75 -19.74 -9.31
N MET A 108 6.65 -19.24 -8.74
CA MET A 108 5.62 -20.08 -8.11
C MET A 108 4.26 -19.96 -8.81
N THR A 109 3.26 -20.64 -8.25
CA THR A 109 1.89 -20.60 -8.77
C THR A 109 1.17 -19.29 -8.37
N PRO A 110 0.15 -18.86 -9.14
CA PRO A 110 -0.68 -17.71 -8.77
C PRO A 110 -1.31 -17.84 -7.37
N ALA A 111 -1.68 -19.06 -6.97
CA ALA A 111 -2.21 -19.31 -5.62
C ALA A 111 -1.15 -19.07 -4.53
N ALA A 112 0.11 -19.49 -4.75
CA ALA A 112 1.20 -19.22 -3.83
C ALA A 112 1.49 -17.72 -3.71
N PHE A 113 1.46 -17.00 -4.83
CA PHE A 113 1.58 -15.54 -4.84
C PHE A 113 0.45 -14.87 -4.04
N GLY A 114 -0.81 -15.26 -4.27
CA GLY A 114 -1.97 -14.73 -3.52
C GLY A 114 -1.81 -14.91 -2.00
N VAL A 115 -1.33 -16.08 -1.55
CA VAL A 115 -1.05 -16.33 -0.13
C VAL A 115 0.13 -15.48 0.37
N ALA A 116 1.22 -15.38 -0.40
CA ALA A 116 2.41 -14.62 -0.01
C ALA A 116 2.11 -13.14 0.21
N VAL A 117 1.26 -12.54 -0.63
CA VAL A 117 0.87 -11.11 -0.50
C VAL A 117 0.04 -10.85 0.76
N LEU A 118 -0.70 -11.84 1.28
CA LEU A 118 -1.47 -11.67 2.52
C LEU A 118 -0.58 -11.40 3.73
N ILE A 119 0.65 -11.90 3.74
CA ILE A 119 1.58 -11.74 4.87
C ILE A 119 1.92 -10.26 5.11
N PRO A 120 2.51 -9.53 4.13
CA PRO A 120 2.79 -8.11 4.32
C PRO A 120 1.51 -7.27 4.47
N ALA A 121 0.40 -7.63 3.81
CA ALA A 121 -0.86 -6.94 3.98
C ALA A 121 -1.37 -7.03 5.44
N ALA A 122 -1.39 -8.23 6.02
CA ALA A 122 -1.76 -8.44 7.42
C ALA A 122 -0.80 -7.73 8.38
N ALA A 123 0.51 -7.84 8.15
CA ALA A 123 1.52 -7.16 8.96
C ALA A 123 1.34 -5.62 8.92
N GLY A 124 1.01 -5.07 7.77
CA GLY A 124 0.70 -3.64 7.61
C GLY A 124 -0.53 -3.21 8.41
N LEU A 125 -1.63 -3.97 8.32
CA LEU A 125 -2.85 -3.72 9.08
C LEU A 125 -2.62 -3.82 10.60
N LEU A 126 -1.89 -4.83 11.06
CA LEU A 126 -1.52 -4.97 12.47
C LEU A 126 -0.64 -3.79 12.93
N GLY A 127 0.31 -3.35 12.10
CA GLY A 127 1.12 -2.17 12.35
C GLY A 127 0.27 -0.91 12.50
N GLN A 128 -0.66 -0.68 11.59
CA GLN A 128 -1.57 0.47 11.66
C GLN A 128 -2.47 0.42 12.91
N SER A 129 -3.06 -0.75 13.21
CA SER A 129 -3.90 -0.93 14.39
C SER A 129 -3.12 -0.65 15.69
N ARG A 130 -1.87 -1.14 15.78
CA ARG A 130 -1.00 -0.84 16.91
C ARG A 130 -0.70 0.65 17.04
N ASP A 131 -0.38 1.31 15.94
CA ASP A 131 -0.04 2.74 15.94
C ASP A 131 -1.27 3.59 16.30
N LEU A 132 -2.48 3.22 15.84
CA LEU A 132 -3.74 3.86 16.23
C LEU A 132 -4.01 3.72 17.75
N ILE A 133 -3.84 2.52 18.31
CA ILE A 133 -4.09 2.26 19.75
C ILE A 133 -3.07 3.02 20.62
N ARG A 134 -1.83 3.14 20.17
CA ARG A 134 -0.76 3.78 20.94
C ARG A 134 -0.67 5.29 20.76
N SER A 135 -1.18 5.80 19.67
CA SER A 135 -1.16 7.24 19.41
C SER A 135 -2.22 7.96 20.23
N ARG A 136 -1.82 9.00 20.96
CA ARG A 136 -2.74 9.93 21.64
C ARG A 136 -3.28 11.00 20.68
N ASP A 137 -2.61 11.19 19.56
CA ASP A 137 -2.97 12.14 18.51
C ASP A 137 -3.23 11.40 17.19
N LEU A 138 -4.44 11.51 16.67
CA LEU A 138 -4.91 10.91 15.44
C LEU A 138 -5.16 11.97 14.34
N SER A 139 -4.63 13.16 14.51
CA SER A 139 -4.88 14.29 13.59
C SER A 139 -4.39 14.03 12.15
N GLY A 140 -3.42 13.14 11.98
CA GLY A 140 -2.92 12.70 10.67
C GLY A 140 -3.79 11.64 9.98
N VAL A 141 -4.71 10.99 10.70
CA VAL A 141 -5.54 9.91 10.17
C VAL A 141 -6.84 10.46 9.61
N SER A 142 -7.23 10.01 8.41
CA SER A 142 -8.54 10.32 7.83
C SER A 142 -9.65 9.56 8.58
N ARG A 143 -10.80 10.19 8.75
CA ARG A 143 -12.00 9.55 9.34
C ARG A 143 -12.61 8.48 8.42
N PHE A 144 -12.20 8.45 7.16
CA PHE A 144 -12.67 7.50 6.14
C PHE A 144 -11.65 6.40 5.83
N PHE A 145 -10.62 6.27 6.67
CA PHE A 145 -9.53 5.32 6.48
C PHE A 145 -9.64 4.16 7.48
#